data_02fb481c92b7388b72d0cc94aed5bdcc
#
_entry.id   02fb481c92b7388b72d0cc94aed5bdcc
#
_cell.length_a   1.000
_cell.length_b   1.000
_cell.length_c   1.000
_cell.angle_alpha   90.00
_cell.angle_beta   90.00
_cell.angle_gamma   90.00
#
_symmetry.space_group_name_H-M   'P 1'
#
loop_
_entity.id
_entity.type
_entity.pdbx_description
1 polymer ?
#
loop_
_entity_poly.entity_id
_entity_poly.type
_entity_poly.pdbx_seq_one_letter_code
_entity_poly.pdbx_strand_id
1 'polypeptide(L)'
;MEKVILGQPIGLEEFIQAAVYGSQVEFSEEYKNRVENSRRILEACVDRQEPVYGTTTGFGALVTEFIQKDQAELLQKNIILTHAVSVGEPMEEQEVRAVMLMVLRSLGQGRSGVRLELLERYRQFLNKNLIPYVPKEGSVGYLCAEAHIAAVLIGEGKAWYQGELLPAKEALEKAGIEPITLSYKEGLALINGTTSPTALSALAVYRMEQAAEAADGEGAMSLGW
;
A
#
# COMPACT_ATOMS: atom_id res chain seq x y z
N MET A 1 5.03 22.11 -4.75
CA MET A 1 4.12 21.47 -3.77
C MET A 1 4.94 21.07 -2.55
N GLU A 2 4.39 21.26 -1.38
CA GLU A 2 4.99 20.84 -0.13
C GLU A 2 5.08 19.32 -0.07
N LYS A 3 6.14 18.77 0.53
CA LYS A 3 6.33 17.32 0.65
C LYS A 3 5.58 16.78 1.84
N VAL A 4 4.99 15.60 1.72
CA VAL A 4 4.36 14.89 2.83
C VAL A 4 5.38 13.97 3.49
N ILE A 5 5.65 14.20 4.77
CA ILE A 5 6.66 13.46 5.54
C ILE A 5 5.98 12.41 6.43
N LEU A 6 6.14 11.14 6.09
CA LEU A 6 5.64 10.04 6.92
C LEU A 6 6.60 9.76 8.08
N GLY A 7 6.02 9.45 9.24
CA GLY A 7 6.76 9.20 10.48
C GLY A 7 6.25 10.07 11.62
N GLN A 8 5.65 11.19 11.27
CA GLN A 8 4.88 12.05 12.16
C GLN A 8 3.37 11.86 11.92
N PRO A 9 2.50 12.29 12.82
CA PRO A 9 1.07 12.33 12.54
C PRO A 9 0.81 13.20 11.30
N ILE A 10 0.05 12.68 10.36
CA ILE A 10 -0.49 13.44 9.23
C ILE A 10 -1.99 13.55 9.37
N GLY A 11 -2.54 14.73 9.10
CA GLY A 11 -3.98 14.99 9.04
C GLY A 11 -4.61 14.60 7.70
N LEU A 12 -5.89 14.91 7.57
CA LEU A 12 -6.62 14.66 6.32
C LEU A 12 -6.04 15.50 5.18
N GLU A 13 -5.67 16.75 5.45
CA GLU A 13 -5.14 17.66 4.45
C GLU A 13 -3.84 17.13 3.81
N GLU A 14 -2.84 16.74 4.60
CA GLU A 14 -1.58 16.18 4.08
C GLU A 14 -1.83 14.85 3.35
N PHE A 15 -2.77 14.03 3.85
CA PHE A 15 -3.17 12.80 3.17
C PHE A 15 -3.71 13.10 1.77
N ILE A 16 -4.61 14.09 1.64
CA ILE A 16 -5.19 14.53 0.37
C ILE A 16 -4.12 15.13 -0.55
N GLN A 17 -3.18 15.92 -0.01
CA GLN A 17 -2.08 16.47 -0.80
C GLN A 17 -1.27 15.38 -1.51
N ALA A 18 -0.98 14.25 -0.86
CA ALA A 18 -0.27 13.14 -1.49
C ALA A 18 -1.16 12.28 -2.39
N ALA A 19 -2.39 11.95 -1.94
CA ALA A 19 -3.26 11.01 -2.66
C ALA A 19 -3.92 11.65 -3.90
N VAL A 20 -4.42 12.88 -3.77
CA VAL A 20 -5.21 13.56 -4.81
C VAL A 20 -4.33 14.49 -5.66
N TYR A 21 -3.51 15.31 -5.00
CA TYR A 21 -2.72 16.34 -5.68
C TYR A 21 -1.30 15.93 -6.04
N GLY A 22 -0.88 14.71 -5.70
CA GLY A 22 0.39 14.13 -6.13
C GLY A 22 1.63 14.71 -5.44
N SER A 23 1.48 15.30 -4.26
CA SER A 23 2.64 15.75 -3.47
C SER A 23 3.61 14.60 -3.21
N GLN A 24 4.90 14.92 -3.25
CA GLN A 24 5.97 13.94 -3.01
C GLN A 24 5.92 13.43 -1.57
N VAL A 25 6.16 12.13 -1.39
CA VAL A 25 6.18 11.46 -0.08
C VAL A 25 7.62 11.18 0.32
N GLU A 26 7.97 11.51 1.55
CA GLU A 26 9.28 11.21 2.14
C GLU A 26 9.11 10.50 3.49
N PHE A 27 10.15 9.77 3.90
CA PHE A 27 10.22 9.12 5.21
C PHE A 27 11.12 9.90 6.15
N SER A 28 10.63 10.21 7.35
CA SER A 28 11.48 10.75 8.42
C SER A 28 12.48 9.69 8.91
N GLU A 29 13.54 10.13 9.57
CA GLU A 29 14.48 9.19 10.21
C GLU A 29 13.81 8.33 11.29
N GLU A 30 12.83 8.89 12.01
CA GLU A 30 12.04 8.15 12.99
C GLU A 30 11.23 7.01 12.34
N TYR A 31 10.63 7.26 11.16
CA TYR A 31 9.93 6.24 10.38
C TYR A 31 10.87 5.08 10.02
N LYS A 32 12.03 5.40 9.44
CA LYS A 32 13.04 4.42 9.02
C LYS A 32 13.51 3.58 10.21
N ASN A 33 13.87 4.24 11.30
CA ASN A 33 14.34 3.58 12.52
C ASN A 33 13.29 2.62 13.11
N ARG A 34 12.00 2.98 13.12
CA ARG A 34 10.92 2.09 13.60
C ARG A 34 10.80 0.85 12.72
N VAL A 35 10.81 1.02 11.40
CA VAL A 35 10.72 -0.09 10.44
C VAL A 35 11.91 -1.03 10.57
N GLU A 36 13.13 -0.51 10.60
CA GLU A 36 14.35 -1.30 10.73
C GLU A 36 14.44 -2.04 12.06
N ASN A 37 14.03 -1.40 13.16
CA ASN A 37 13.97 -2.05 14.47
C ASN A 37 12.99 -3.23 14.48
N SER A 38 11.80 -3.05 13.89
CA SER A 38 10.80 -4.11 13.77
C SER A 38 11.33 -5.27 12.90
N ARG A 39 12.01 -4.95 11.80
CA ARG A 39 12.62 -5.96 10.93
C ARG A 39 13.69 -6.77 11.66
N ARG A 40 14.57 -6.13 12.41
CA ARG A 40 15.62 -6.78 13.19
C ARG A 40 15.05 -7.77 14.21
N ILE A 41 13.94 -7.40 14.88
CA ILE A 41 13.25 -8.31 15.81
C ILE A 41 12.71 -9.53 15.08
N LEU A 42 12.06 -9.35 13.91
CA LEU A 42 11.54 -10.45 13.12
C LEU A 42 12.65 -11.41 12.66
N GLU A 43 13.77 -10.89 12.18
CA GLU A 43 14.92 -11.68 11.75
C GLU A 43 15.50 -12.50 12.89
N ALA A 44 15.60 -11.92 14.09
CA ALA A 44 16.02 -12.65 15.27
C ALA A 44 15.06 -13.80 15.65
N CYS A 45 13.75 -13.65 15.46
CA CYS A 45 12.79 -14.75 15.65
C CYS A 45 12.97 -15.85 14.59
N VAL A 46 13.20 -15.46 13.32
CA VAL A 46 13.47 -16.41 12.23
C VAL A 46 14.74 -17.22 12.50
N ASP A 47 15.82 -16.57 12.94
CA ASP A 47 17.11 -17.21 13.22
C ASP A 47 17.00 -18.18 14.41
N ARG A 48 16.15 -17.88 15.39
CA ARG A 48 15.85 -18.78 16.53
C ARG A 48 14.81 -19.85 16.20
N GLN A 49 14.28 -19.87 14.98
CA GLN A 49 13.22 -20.79 14.55
C GLN A 49 11.96 -20.71 15.44
N GLU A 50 11.66 -19.53 15.96
CA GLU A 50 10.43 -19.30 16.74
C GLU A 50 9.20 -19.39 15.84
N PRO A 51 8.07 -20.00 16.28
CA PRO A 51 6.85 -20.06 15.50
C PRO A 51 6.20 -18.67 15.45
N VAL A 52 6.30 -18.00 14.31
CA VAL A 52 5.69 -16.69 14.06
C VAL A 52 4.72 -16.81 12.89
N TYR A 53 3.45 -16.50 13.13
CA TYR A 53 2.37 -16.59 12.16
C TYR A 53 2.69 -15.86 10.85
N GLY A 54 2.60 -16.58 9.75
CA GLY A 54 2.85 -16.04 8.41
C GLY A 54 4.29 -15.61 8.17
N THR A 55 5.22 -16.09 8.97
CA THR A 55 6.65 -15.84 8.87
C THR A 55 7.41 -17.17 8.80
N THR A 56 7.47 -17.88 9.93
CA THR A 56 8.06 -19.20 10.06
C THR A 56 7.00 -20.30 10.04
N THR A 57 5.72 -19.95 10.07
CA THR A 57 4.59 -20.86 9.88
C THR A 57 3.72 -20.39 8.69
N GLY A 58 2.89 -21.31 8.17
CA GLY A 58 1.89 -20.99 7.17
C GLY A 58 0.74 -20.11 7.69
N PHE A 59 -0.30 -19.95 6.88
CA PHE A 59 -1.47 -19.10 7.15
C PHE A 59 -2.73 -19.94 7.32
N GLY A 60 -3.72 -19.41 8.06
CA GLY A 60 -5.03 -20.04 8.20
C GLY A 60 -4.92 -21.49 8.66
N ALA A 61 -5.43 -22.43 7.87
CA ALA A 61 -5.37 -23.85 8.19
C ALA A 61 -3.95 -24.44 8.24
N LEU A 62 -2.97 -23.77 7.65
CA LEU A 62 -1.56 -24.20 7.62
C LEU A 62 -0.72 -23.54 8.72
N VAL A 63 -1.33 -22.93 9.72
CA VAL A 63 -0.64 -22.21 10.80
C VAL A 63 0.31 -23.09 11.62
N THR A 64 0.10 -24.40 11.65
CA THR A 64 0.96 -25.37 12.34
C THR A 64 2.12 -25.88 11.50
N GLU A 65 2.11 -25.63 10.20
CA GLU A 65 3.16 -26.08 9.29
C GLU A 65 4.34 -25.10 9.31
N PHE A 66 5.52 -25.59 9.67
CA PHE A 66 6.76 -24.80 9.59
C PHE A 66 7.18 -24.59 8.15
N ILE A 67 7.48 -23.34 7.81
CA ILE A 67 7.95 -22.95 6.49
C ILE A 67 9.48 -22.97 6.46
N GLN A 68 10.05 -23.76 5.58
CA GLN A 68 11.48 -23.81 5.36
C GLN A 68 11.96 -22.50 4.72
N LYS A 69 13.22 -22.14 4.96
CA LYS A 69 13.81 -20.88 4.54
C LYS A 69 13.74 -20.65 3.02
N ASP A 70 13.93 -21.71 2.26
CA ASP A 70 13.85 -21.75 0.80
C ASP A 70 12.41 -21.62 0.25
N GLN A 71 11.41 -21.92 1.06
CA GLN A 71 9.98 -21.83 0.70
C GLN A 71 9.34 -20.50 1.07
N ALA A 72 9.98 -19.72 1.94
CA ALA A 72 9.41 -18.48 2.46
C ALA A 72 9.08 -17.47 1.36
N GLU A 73 9.97 -17.29 0.39
CA GLU A 73 9.80 -16.40 -0.75
C GLU A 73 8.59 -16.81 -1.61
N LEU A 74 8.50 -18.09 -1.97
CA LEU A 74 7.39 -18.62 -2.76
C LEU A 74 6.05 -18.46 -2.02
N LEU A 75 6.03 -18.68 -0.72
CA LEU A 75 4.85 -18.50 0.11
C LEU A 75 4.37 -17.04 0.08
N GLN A 76 5.28 -16.08 0.25
CA GLN A 76 4.94 -14.66 0.23
C GLN A 76 4.45 -14.21 -1.15
N LYS A 77 5.04 -14.72 -2.23
CA LYS A 77 4.56 -14.46 -3.59
C LYS A 77 3.17 -15.06 -3.81
N ASN A 78 2.95 -16.31 -3.40
CA ASN A 78 1.69 -17.00 -3.60
C ASN A 78 0.53 -16.34 -2.85
N ILE A 79 0.75 -15.82 -1.64
CA ILE A 79 -0.32 -15.11 -0.92
C ILE A 79 -0.76 -13.85 -1.67
N ILE A 80 0.15 -13.12 -2.30
CA ILE A 80 -0.20 -11.98 -3.14
C ILE A 80 -1.05 -12.43 -4.34
N LEU A 81 -0.57 -13.41 -5.10
CA LEU A 81 -1.22 -13.84 -6.34
C LEU A 81 -2.61 -14.47 -6.10
N THR A 82 -2.77 -15.20 -5.00
CA THR A 82 -4.06 -15.80 -4.64
C THR A 82 -5.10 -14.80 -4.15
N HIS A 83 -4.71 -13.58 -3.79
CA HIS A 83 -5.60 -12.51 -3.35
C HIS A 83 -5.77 -11.41 -4.40
N ALA A 84 -4.95 -11.36 -5.45
CA ALA A 84 -5.10 -10.44 -6.58
C ALA A 84 -6.14 -10.97 -7.59
N VAL A 85 -7.38 -11.11 -7.14
CA VAL A 85 -8.47 -11.80 -7.87
C VAL A 85 -9.69 -10.90 -8.14
N SER A 86 -9.59 -9.61 -7.88
CA SER A 86 -10.64 -8.63 -8.21
C SER A 86 -10.87 -8.54 -9.72
N VAL A 87 -12.10 -8.17 -10.11
CA VAL A 87 -12.55 -8.03 -11.48
C VAL A 87 -13.25 -6.69 -11.70
N GLY A 88 -13.73 -6.43 -12.90
CA GLY A 88 -14.50 -5.23 -13.24
C GLY A 88 -13.63 -4.03 -13.60
N GLU A 89 -14.24 -2.85 -13.53
CA GLU A 89 -13.59 -1.58 -13.85
C GLU A 89 -12.49 -1.24 -12.84
N PRO A 90 -11.44 -0.53 -13.26
CA PRO A 90 -10.37 -0.13 -12.37
C PRO A 90 -10.83 0.91 -11.34
N MET A 91 -10.20 0.90 -10.18
CA MET A 91 -10.26 2.00 -9.22
C MET A 91 -9.68 3.28 -9.85
N GLU A 92 -10.16 4.41 -9.39
CA GLU A 92 -9.60 5.71 -9.78
C GLU A 92 -8.15 5.86 -9.30
N GLU A 93 -7.35 6.62 -10.03
CA GLU A 93 -5.95 6.88 -9.67
C GLU A 93 -5.81 7.37 -8.22
N GLN A 94 -6.66 8.33 -7.82
CA GLN A 94 -6.66 8.88 -6.46
C GLN A 94 -6.97 7.81 -5.39
N GLU A 95 -7.85 6.86 -5.69
CA GLU A 95 -8.20 5.76 -4.80
C GLU A 95 -6.99 4.83 -4.60
N VAL A 96 -6.32 4.44 -5.69
CA VAL A 96 -5.13 3.59 -5.62
C VAL A 96 -3.98 4.30 -4.89
N ARG A 97 -3.75 5.58 -5.18
CA ARG A 97 -2.75 6.41 -4.48
C ARG A 97 -3.04 6.50 -2.98
N ALA A 98 -4.32 6.69 -2.61
CA ALA A 98 -4.76 6.74 -1.22
C ALA A 98 -4.50 5.41 -0.50
N VAL A 99 -4.78 4.27 -1.14
CA VAL A 99 -4.49 2.94 -0.57
C VAL A 99 -2.98 2.76 -0.38
N MET A 100 -2.17 3.08 -1.39
CA MET A 100 -0.70 3.00 -1.28
C MET A 100 -0.16 3.85 -0.13
N LEU A 101 -0.65 5.08 0.02
CA LEU A 101 -0.24 5.98 1.10
C LEU A 101 -0.63 5.43 2.47
N MET A 102 -1.83 4.84 2.57
CA MET A 102 -2.29 4.24 3.82
C MET A 102 -1.48 2.98 4.19
N VAL A 103 -1.08 2.16 3.20
CA VAL A 103 -0.15 1.04 3.41
C VAL A 103 1.18 1.54 3.97
N LEU A 104 1.77 2.57 3.37
CA LEU A 104 3.01 3.17 3.86
C LEU A 104 2.86 3.70 5.29
N ARG A 105 1.76 4.41 5.57
CA ARG A 105 1.47 4.94 6.91
C ARG A 105 1.31 3.82 7.94
N SER A 106 0.62 2.75 7.61
CA SER A 106 0.37 1.60 8.49
C SER A 106 1.66 0.82 8.78
N LEU A 107 2.37 0.39 7.74
CA LEU A 107 3.59 -0.41 7.88
C LEU A 107 4.74 0.39 8.51
N GLY A 108 4.78 1.70 8.27
CA GLY A 108 5.74 2.63 8.88
C GLY A 108 5.60 2.81 10.39
N GLN A 109 4.53 2.25 11.01
CA GLN A 109 4.45 2.16 12.47
C GLN A 109 5.50 1.20 13.07
N GLY A 110 6.17 0.40 12.24
CA GLY A 110 7.22 -0.51 12.67
C GLY A 110 6.72 -1.68 13.51
N ARG A 111 5.56 -2.26 13.15
CA ARG A 111 4.95 -3.39 13.88
C ARG A 111 4.83 -4.67 13.04
N SER A 112 5.24 -4.60 11.76
CA SER A 112 5.01 -5.69 10.80
C SER A 112 6.27 -6.44 10.38
N GLY A 113 7.46 -5.95 10.73
CA GLY A 113 8.72 -6.60 10.40
C GLY A 113 9.08 -6.61 8.92
N VAL A 114 8.54 -5.70 8.12
CA VAL A 114 8.89 -5.55 6.69
C VAL A 114 10.24 -4.85 6.54
N ARG A 115 10.93 -5.07 5.43
CA ARG A 115 12.16 -4.33 5.09
C ARG A 115 11.82 -2.90 4.68
N LEU A 116 12.71 -1.95 5.02
CA LEU A 116 12.59 -0.56 4.59
C LEU A 116 12.60 -0.44 3.06
N GLU A 117 13.42 -1.24 2.39
CA GLU A 117 13.48 -1.32 0.92
C GLU A 117 12.11 -1.55 0.27
N LEU A 118 11.26 -2.41 0.85
CA LEU A 118 9.90 -2.67 0.38
C LEU A 118 9.07 -1.39 0.37
N LEU A 119 9.12 -0.63 1.46
CA LEU A 119 8.37 0.62 1.59
C LEU A 119 8.93 1.72 0.67
N GLU A 120 10.25 1.73 0.44
CA GLU A 120 10.87 2.63 -0.54
C GLU A 120 10.38 2.37 -1.97
N ARG A 121 10.15 1.11 -2.36
CA ARG A 121 9.54 0.79 -3.67
C ARG A 121 8.10 1.32 -3.77
N TYR A 122 7.29 1.14 -2.73
CA TYR A 122 5.94 1.73 -2.66
C TYR A 122 5.97 3.26 -2.76
N ARG A 123 6.86 3.90 -2.03
CA ARG A 123 7.05 5.36 -2.11
C ARG A 123 7.43 5.82 -3.52
N GLN A 124 8.28 5.04 -4.21
CA GLN A 124 8.63 5.33 -5.60
C GLN A 124 7.42 5.25 -6.55
N PHE A 125 6.47 4.33 -6.32
CA PHE A 125 5.23 4.27 -7.11
C PHE A 125 4.46 5.59 -6.99
N LEU A 126 4.23 6.08 -5.77
CA LEU A 126 3.58 7.36 -5.54
C LEU A 126 4.32 8.53 -6.20
N ASN A 127 5.63 8.61 -5.97
CA ASN A 127 6.45 9.74 -6.37
C ASN A 127 6.72 9.81 -7.88
N LYS A 128 6.69 8.67 -8.58
CA LYS A 128 6.85 8.58 -10.03
C LYS A 128 5.53 8.45 -10.79
N ASN A 129 4.41 8.49 -10.06
CA ASN A 129 3.07 8.29 -10.60
C ASN A 129 2.92 6.98 -11.39
N LEU A 130 3.49 5.89 -10.85
CA LEU A 130 3.23 4.54 -11.33
C LEU A 130 2.03 3.98 -10.57
N ILE A 131 0.91 3.81 -11.24
CA ILE A 131 -0.37 3.47 -10.62
C ILE A 131 -0.75 2.03 -10.95
N PRO A 132 -0.70 1.11 -9.99
CA PRO A 132 -1.17 -0.26 -10.19
C PRO A 132 -2.61 -0.33 -10.69
N TYR A 133 -2.87 -1.24 -11.63
CA TYR A 133 -4.23 -1.53 -12.09
C TYR A 133 -4.95 -2.38 -11.02
N VAL A 134 -5.96 -1.82 -10.40
CA VAL A 134 -6.72 -2.45 -9.31
C VAL A 134 -8.19 -2.47 -9.69
N PRO A 135 -8.77 -3.65 -10.02
CA PRO A 135 -10.21 -3.76 -10.27
C PRO A 135 -11.03 -3.52 -8.99
N LYS A 136 -12.24 -2.95 -9.13
CA LYS A 136 -13.09 -2.53 -8.01
C LYS A 136 -13.86 -3.66 -7.32
N GLU A 137 -14.18 -4.74 -8.05
CA GLU A 137 -15.13 -5.74 -7.62
C GLU A 137 -14.45 -7.04 -7.16
N GLY A 138 -15.01 -7.69 -6.14
CA GLY A 138 -14.53 -8.97 -5.63
C GLY A 138 -13.84 -8.92 -4.27
N SER A 139 -13.58 -7.73 -3.74
CA SER A 139 -13.08 -7.58 -2.38
C SER A 139 -14.24 -7.58 -1.36
N VAL A 140 -13.94 -8.10 -0.16
CA VAL A 140 -14.82 -7.97 1.02
C VAL A 140 -14.48 -6.71 1.84
N GLY A 141 -13.86 -5.71 1.21
CA GLY A 141 -13.45 -4.45 1.81
C GLY A 141 -11.96 -4.35 2.15
N TYR A 142 -11.18 -5.42 1.98
CA TYR A 142 -9.73 -5.46 2.22
C TYR A 142 -9.09 -6.64 1.49
N LEU A 143 -7.76 -6.75 1.51
CA LEU A 143 -6.88 -7.78 0.91
C LEU A 143 -6.70 -7.64 -0.60
N CYS A 144 -7.78 -7.58 -1.40
CA CYS A 144 -7.68 -7.70 -2.85
C CYS A 144 -7.04 -6.46 -3.49
N ALA A 145 -7.43 -5.26 -3.10
CA ALA A 145 -6.83 -4.03 -3.65
C ALA A 145 -5.34 -3.97 -3.34
N GLU A 146 -4.99 -4.23 -2.08
CA GLU A 146 -3.59 -4.30 -1.63
C GLU A 146 -2.81 -5.38 -2.38
N ALA A 147 -3.44 -6.54 -2.66
CA ALA A 147 -2.81 -7.64 -3.38
C ALA A 147 -2.51 -7.25 -4.85
N HIS A 148 -3.42 -6.57 -5.54
CA HIS A 148 -3.16 -6.05 -6.88
C HIS A 148 -2.00 -5.04 -6.90
N ILE A 149 -1.93 -4.16 -5.92
CA ILE A 149 -0.81 -3.22 -5.77
C ILE A 149 0.50 -3.97 -5.52
N ALA A 150 0.49 -4.92 -4.59
CA ALA A 150 1.64 -5.74 -4.25
C ALA A 150 2.10 -6.64 -5.41
N ALA A 151 1.17 -7.10 -6.26
CA ALA A 151 1.51 -7.86 -7.47
C ALA A 151 2.41 -7.03 -8.41
N VAL A 152 2.12 -5.74 -8.61
CA VAL A 152 2.97 -4.87 -9.43
C VAL A 152 4.37 -4.73 -8.83
N LEU A 153 4.48 -4.66 -7.50
CA LEU A 153 5.75 -4.55 -6.81
C LEU A 153 6.70 -5.74 -7.07
N ILE A 154 6.14 -6.93 -7.26
CA ILE A 154 6.88 -8.16 -7.61
C ILE A 154 6.95 -8.41 -9.12
N GLY A 155 6.53 -7.46 -9.95
CA GLY A 155 6.60 -7.55 -11.41
C GLY A 155 5.43 -8.32 -12.05
N GLU A 156 4.34 -8.54 -11.33
CA GLU A 156 3.15 -9.24 -11.84
C GLU A 156 1.97 -8.24 -12.02
N GLY A 157 0.99 -8.62 -12.86
CA GLY A 157 -0.17 -7.75 -13.12
C GLY A 157 0.11 -6.62 -14.10
N LYS A 158 -0.55 -5.47 -13.91
CA LYS A 158 -0.49 -4.31 -14.82
C LYS A 158 -0.42 -3.01 -14.01
N ALA A 159 0.11 -1.96 -14.62
CA ALA A 159 0.11 -0.61 -14.05
C ALA A 159 -0.04 0.46 -15.12
N TRP A 160 -0.62 1.59 -14.75
CA TRP A 160 -0.62 2.81 -15.53
C TRP A 160 0.71 3.54 -15.31
N TYR A 161 1.37 3.91 -16.40
CA TYR A 161 2.54 4.77 -16.35
C TYR A 161 2.56 5.70 -17.56
N GLN A 162 2.69 7.00 -17.36
CA GLN A 162 2.67 8.04 -18.41
C GLN A 162 1.44 7.95 -19.33
N GLY A 163 0.27 7.59 -18.80
CA GLY A 163 -0.99 7.46 -19.53
C GLY A 163 -1.20 6.13 -20.25
N GLU A 164 -0.24 5.20 -20.21
CA GLU A 164 -0.33 3.88 -20.83
C GLU A 164 -0.56 2.78 -19.79
N LEU A 165 -1.46 1.84 -20.10
CA LEU A 165 -1.64 0.62 -19.30
C LEU A 165 -0.67 -0.46 -19.79
N LEU A 166 0.30 -0.79 -18.99
CA LEU A 166 1.41 -1.68 -19.32
C LEU A 166 1.43 -2.93 -18.43
N PRO A 167 2.01 -4.04 -18.89
CA PRO A 167 2.44 -5.11 -17.98
C PRO A 167 3.35 -4.56 -16.90
N ALA A 168 3.24 -5.08 -15.67
CA ALA A 168 3.96 -4.55 -14.51
C ALA A 168 5.48 -4.44 -14.74
N LYS A 169 6.09 -5.47 -15.33
CA LYS A 169 7.55 -5.46 -15.62
C LYS A 169 7.96 -4.31 -16.52
N GLU A 170 7.19 -4.07 -17.59
CA GLU A 170 7.46 -2.97 -18.51
C GLU A 170 7.25 -1.59 -17.87
N ALA A 171 6.17 -1.44 -17.09
CA ALA A 171 5.89 -0.20 -16.37
C ALA A 171 7.00 0.11 -15.35
N LEU A 172 7.47 -0.89 -14.62
CA LEU A 172 8.57 -0.77 -13.66
C LEU A 172 9.88 -0.39 -14.36
N GLU A 173 10.22 -1.06 -15.47
CA GLU A 173 11.42 -0.76 -16.26
C GLU A 173 11.41 0.68 -16.77
N LYS A 174 10.30 1.12 -17.40
CA LYS A 174 10.13 2.50 -17.87
C LYS A 174 10.23 3.53 -16.73
N ALA A 175 9.73 3.17 -15.55
CA ALA A 175 9.80 4.03 -14.36
C ALA A 175 11.19 3.98 -13.66
N GLY A 176 12.09 3.10 -14.08
CA GLY A 176 13.38 2.88 -13.41
C GLY A 176 13.19 2.41 -11.97
N ILE A 177 12.30 1.45 -11.76
CA ILE A 177 12.02 0.81 -10.47
C ILE A 177 12.29 -0.69 -10.63
N GLU A 178 13.19 -1.22 -9.84
CA GLU A 178 13.46 -2.66 -9.83
C GLU A 178 12.34 -3.40 -9.07
N PRO A 179 11.79 -4.50 -9.61
CA PRO A 179 10.89 -5.36 -8.86
C PRO A 179 11.59 -5.92 -7.63
N ILE A 180 10.81 -6.24 -6.60
CA ILE A 180 11.37 -6.78 -5.36
C ILE A 180 10.97 -8.24 -5.17
N THR A 181 11.91 -9.05 -4.70
CA THR A 181 11.64 -10.39 -4.17
C THR A 181 11.22 -10.26 -2.71
N LEU A 182 10.02 -10.78 -2.39
CA LEU A 182 9.48 -10.71 -1.03
C LEU A 182 10.23 -11.63 -0.08
N SER A 183 10.43 -11.16 1.14
CA SER A 183 11.02 -11.90 2.25
C SER A 183 9.94 -12.27 3.27
N TYR A 184 10.35 -12.92 4.36
CA TYR A 184 9.47 -13.31 5.47
C TYR A 184 8.48 -12.22 5.85
N LYS A 185 7.21 -12.58 6.06
CA LYS A 185 6.12 -11.70 6.50
C LYS A 185 5.64 -10.69 5.47
N GLU A 186 6.40 -10.36 4.43
CA GLU A 186 6.13 -9.20 3.57
C GLU A 186 4.87 -9.37 2.73
N GLY A 187 4.62 -10.55 2.17
CA GLY A 187 3.38 -10.80 1.44
C GLY A 187 2.14 -10.63 2.33
N LEU A 188 2.15 -11.23 3.51
CA LEU A 188 1.06 -11.07 4.47
C LEU A 188 0.91 -9.62 4.94
N ALA A 189 2.02 -8.94 5.26
CA ALA A 189 1.98 -7.58 5.76
C ALA A 189 1.43 -6.59 4.73
N LEU A 190 1.71 -6.81 3.45
CA LEU A 190 1.25 -5.95 2.36
C LEU A 190 -0.27 -6.02 2.13
N ILE A 191 -0.89 -7.17 2.35
CA ILE A 191 -2.32 -7.36 2.04
C ILE A 191 -3.21 -7.29 3.28
N ASN A 192 -2.67 -7.50 4.47
CA ASN A 192 -3.46 -7.63 5.69
C ASN A 192 -3.64 -6.29 6.39
N GLY A 193 -4.90 -5.94 6.64
CA GLY A 193 -5.25 -4.71 7.36
C GLY A 193 -6.49 -4.03 6.79
N THR A 194 -6.81 -2.86 7.32
CA THR A 194 -7.94 -2.04 6.91
C THR A 194 -7.51 -0.84 6.07
N THR A 195 -6.42 -0.98 5.31
CA THR A 195 -5.81 0.13 4.56
C THR A 195 -6.71 0.66 3.46
N SER A 196 -7.30 -0.22 2.63
CA SER A 196 -8.24 0.17 1.58
C SER A 196 -9.49 0.88 2.14
N PRO A 197 -10.27 0.30 3.08
CA PRO A 197 -11.47 0.98 3.56
C PRO A 197 -11.13 2.29 4.30
N THR A 198 -10.02 2.35 5.01
CA THR A 198 -9.60 3.59 5.67
C THR A 198 -9.21 4.68 4.65
N ALA A 199 -8.48 4.30 3.60
CA ALA A 199 -8.10 5.21 2.53
C ALA A 199 -9.33 5.79 1.78
N LEU A 200 -10.25 4.90 1.39
CA LEU A 200 -11.49 5.29 0.70
C LEU A 200 -12.40 6.14 1.58
N SER A 201 -12.49 5.82 2.89
CA SER A 201 -13.23 6.64 3.85
C SER A 201 -12.64 8.04 3.99
N ALA A 202 -11.31 8.19 4.03
CA ALA A 202 -10.66 9.48 4.08
C ALA A 202 -10.97 10.34 2.83
N LEU A 203 -10.94 9.74 1.63
CA LEU A 203 -11.34 10.41 0.40
C LEU A 203 -12.83 10.81 0.42
N ALA A 204 -13.70 9.93 0.94
CA ALA A 204 -15.14 10.23 1.05
C ALA A 204 -15.40 11.40 2.00
N VAL A 205 -14.75 11.43 3.16
CA VAL A 205 -14.85 12.56 4.11
C VAL A 205 -14.43 13.86 3.45
N TYR A 206 -13.28 13.88 2.81
CA TYR A 206 -12.80 15.05 2.08
C TYR A 206 -13.81 15.54 1.03
N ARG A 207 -14.35 14.64 0.20
CA ARG A 207 -15.36 14.98 -0.82
C ARG A 207 -16.66 15.51 -0.19
N MET A 208 -17.06 14.98 0.96
CA MET A 208 -18.22 15.47 1.71
C MET A 208 -18.00 16.88 2.29
N GLU A 209 -16.82 17.16 2.82
CA GLU A 209 -16.48 18.51 3.29
C GLU A 209 -16.53 19.53 2.16
N GLN A 210 -15.94 19.20 0.99
CA GLN A 210 -16.01 20.06 -0.20
C GLN A 210 -17.44 20.31 -0.69
N ALA A 211 -18.28 19.28 -0.65
CA ALA A 211 -19.70 19.42 -1.02
C ALA A 211 -20.48 20.29 -0.03
N ALA A 212 -20.19 20.18 1.26
CA ALA A 212 -20.82 21.03 2.28
C ALA A 212 -20.41 22.50 2.13
N GLU A 213 -19.11 22.78 1.94
CA GLU A 213 -18.61 24.14 1.69
C GLU A 213 -19.23 24.76 0.42
N ALA A 214 -19.36 23.98 -0.66
CA ALA A 214 -20.02 24.44 -1.88
C ALA A 214 -21.50 24.79 -1.64
N ALA A 215 -22.23 23.95 -0.90
CA ALA A 215 -23.64 24.18 -0.57
C ALA A 215 -23.83 25.44 0.30
N ASP A 216 -22.94 25.68 1.27
CA ASP A 216 -22.95 26.91 2.07
C ASP A 216 -22.69 28.14 1.21
N GLY A 217 -21.75 28.06 0.27
CA GLY A 217 -21.46 29.13 -0.68
C GLY A 217 -22.64 29.45 -1.61
N GLU A 218 -23.29 28.41 -2.16
CA GLU A 218 -24.49 28.56 -2.99
C GLU A 218 -25.67 29.15 -2.18
N GLY A 219 -25.85 28.68 -0.93
CA GLY A 219 -26.85 29.21 -0.01
C GLY A 219 -26.65 30.70 0.29
N ALA A 220 -25.40 31.10 0.56
CA ALA A 220 -25.05 32.49 0.82
C ALA A 220 -25.32 33.39 -0.42
N MET A 221 -24.97 32.93 -1.63
CA MET A 221 -25.26 33.64 -2.87
C MET A 221 -26.76 33.79 -3.10
N SER A 222 -27.56 32.77 -2.79
CA SER A 222 -29.03 32.79 -2.95
C SER A 222 -29.73 33.72 -1.95
N LEU A 223 -29.16 33.89 -0.76
CA LEU A 223 -29.68 34.79 0.28
C LEU A 223 -29.25 36.26 0.12
N GLY A 224 -28.21 36.48 -0.68
CA GLY A 224 -27.67 37.83 -0.94
C GLY A 224 -28.34 38.63 -2.04
N TRP A 225 -29.46 38.09 -2.60
CA TRP A 225 -30.28 38.76 -3.61
C TRP A 225 -31.60 39.27 -3.00
#